data_d61e29222460c8418690cb54c486ad5d
#
_entry.id   d61e29222460c8418690cb54c486ad5d
#
_cell.length_a   1.000
_cell.length_b   1.000
_cell.length_c   1.000
_cell.angle_alpha   90.00
_cell.angle_beta   90.00
_cell.angle_gamma   90.00
#
_symmetry.space_group_name_H-M   'P 1'
#
loop_
_entity.id
_entity.type
_entity.pdbx_description
1 polymer ?
#
loop_
_entity_poly.entity_id
_entity_poly.type
_entity_poly.pdbx_seq_one_letter_code
_entity_poly.pdbx_strand_id
1 'polypeptide(L)'
;IIGAVATVLLPAFSKMDNGDGMNQETLSLWTSSMIKSAKIIFPMLCYSIFFATTIMTCMYGSQYSSSSSYFIIKCISGLFYIVPFAPIILAIGKTKDYARVHMIIAIIIIFVEYLTVKTIDSPIAVSIAGEICNILKVFLMSVIISRYAKLSMMTLFKFKSLIKIFLCGFSAAVLTNFIYILLPFGKFVVLFTSILVYITLYSIICRIFKISYKEMVEPVMPQSFKAILKIIP
;
A
#
# COMPACT_ATOMS: atom_id res chain seq x y z
N ILE A 1 -1.52 7.42 -6.27
CA ILE A 1 -1.37 6.18 -7.06
C ILE A 1 -2.68 5.41 -7.07
N ILE A 2 -3.25 5.00 -5.94
CA ILE A 2 -4.49 4.19 -5.88
C ILE A 2 -5.68 4.89 -6.55
N GLY A 3 -5.84 6.20 -6.36
CA GLY A 3 -6.89 6.99 -7.01
C GLY A 3 -6.77 6.97 -8.55
N ALA A 4 -5.56 7.13 -9.08
CA ALA A 4 -5.32 7.05 -10.52
C ALA A 4 -5.61 5.65 -11.09
N VAL A 5 -5.27 4.60 -10.35
CA VAL A 5 -5.62 3.22 -10.71
C VAL A 5 -7.13 3.02 -10.68
N ALA A 6 -7.82 3.61 -9.70
CA ALA A 6 -9.27 3.53 -9.57
C ALA A 6 -10.02 4.15 -10.74
N THR A 7 -9.60 5.31 -11.24
CA THR A 7 -10.24 5.98 -12.38
C THR A 7 -10.14 5.20 -13.68
N VAL A 8 -9.05 4.45 -13.88
CA VAL A 8 -8.86 3.61 -15.08
C VAL A 8 -9.61 2.28 -14.96
N LEU A 9 -9.68 1.71 -13.75
CA LEU A 9 -10.28 0.39 -13.53
C LEU A 9 -11.81 0.42 -13.54
N LEU A 10 -12.46 1.50 -13.10
CA LEU A 10 -13.92 1.57 -13.01
C LEU A 10 -14.61 1.32 -14.35
N PRO A 11 -14.25 1.97 -15.47
CA PRO A 11 -14.85 1.70 -16.78
C PRO A 11 -14.56 0.28 -17.28
N ALA A 12 -13.37 -0.27 -16.96
CA ALA A 12 -13.02 -1.63 -17.37
C ALA A 12 -13.88 -2.67 -16.64
N PHE A 13 -14.04 -2.53 -15.33
CA PHE A 13 -14.89 -3.43 -14.55
C PHE A 13 -16.38 -3.33 -14.94
N SER A 14 -16.90 -2.12 -15.20
CA SER A 14 -18.29 -1.93 -15.59
C SER A 14 -18.63 -2.57 -16.93
N LYS A 15 -17.66 -2.71 -17.86
CA LYS A 15 -17.85 -3.38 -19.15
C LYS A 15 -17.82 -4.92 -19.03
N MET A 16 -17.17 -5.44 -18.01
CA MET A 16 -16.96 -6.88 -17.80
C MET A 16 -17.99 -7.51 -16.87
N ASP A 17 -18.80 -6.71 -16.16
CA ASP A 17 -19.80 -7.20 -15.21
C ASP A 17 -21.10 -7.54 -15.95
N ASN A 18 -21.46 -8.83 -15.98
CA ASN A 18 -22.69 -9.35 -16.56
C ASN A 18 -23.76 -9.64 -15.49
N GLY A 19 -23.58 -9.27 -14.23
CA GLY A 19 -24.52 -9.49 -13.13
C GLY A 19 -24.45 -10.87 -12.45
N ASP A 20 -23.77 -11.85 -13.04
CA ASP A 20 -23.72 -13.24 -12.53
C ASP A 20 -22.53 -13.53 -11.57
N GLY A 21 -21.82 -12.51 -11.13
CA GLY A 21 -20.61 -12.63 -10.32
C GLY A 21 -19.35 -12.24 -11.10
N MET A 22 -18.22 -12.34 -10.43
CA MET A 22 -16.93 -11.94 -11.01
C MET A 22 -16.45 -13.01 -12.01
N ASN A 23 -16.39 -12.68 -13.32
CA ASN A 23 -15.82 -13.54 -14.31
C ASN A 23 -14.27 -13.64 -14.20
N GLN A 24 -13.66 -14.61 -14.90
CA GLN A 24 -12.22 -14.84 -14.83
C GLN A 24 -11.39 -13.64 -15.32
N GLU A 25 -11.88 -12.92 -16.29
CA GLU A 25 -11.23 -11.74 -16.86
C GLU A 25 -11.19 -10.59 -15.84
N THR A 26 -12.34 -10.30 -15.22
CA THR A 26 -12.44 -9.29 -14.12
C THR A 26 -11.52 -9.66 -12.93
N LEU A 27 -11.49 -10.94 -12.55
CA LEU A 27 -10.61 -11.43 -11.48
C LEU A 27 -9.13 -11.27 -11.83
N SER A 28 -8.76 -11.58 -13.08
CA SER A 28 -7.38 -11.43 -13.54
C SER A 28 -6.93 -9.96 -13.55
N LEU A 29 -7.79 -9.06 -14.02
CA LEU A 29 -7.55 -7.62 -14.00
C LEU A 29 -7.42 -7.07 -12.58
N TRP A 30 -8.33 -7.49 -11.68
CA TRP A 30 -8.28 -7.15 -10.26
C TRP A 30 -6.98 -7.57 -9.60
N THR A 31 -6.63 -8.85 -9.69
CA THR A 31 -5.42 -9.39 -9.06
C THR A 31 -4.14 -8.82 -9.66
N SER A 32 -4.10 -8.58 -10.97
CA SER A 32 -2.97 -7.93 -11.64
C SER A 32 -2.78 -6.49 -11.15
N SER A 33 -3.87 -5.71 -11.08
CA SER A 33 -3.83 -4.33 -10.61
C SER A 33 -3.39 -4.23 -9.15
N MET A 34 -3.88 -5.13 -8.30
CA MET A 34 -3.48 -5.20 -6.89
C MET A 34 -1.98 -5.52 -6.75
N ILE A 35 -1.47 -6.51 -7.49
CA ILE A 35 -0.05 -6.87 -7.46
C ILE A 35 0.82 -5.73 -8.00
N LYS A 36 0.41 -5.05 -9.08
CA LYS A 36 1.12 -3.88 -9.61
C LYS A 36 1.15 -2.74 -8.61
N SER A 37 0.04 -2.45 -7.94
CA SER A 37 -0.03 -1.46 -6.86
C SER A 37 0.89 -1.83 -5.69
N ALA A 38 0.88 -3.09 -5.26
CA ALA A 38 1.73 -3.58 -4.18
C ALA A 38 3.22 -3.43 -4.49
N LYS A 39 3.63 -3.70 -5.73
CA LYS A 39 5.03 -3.56 -6.17
C LYS A 39 5.56 -2.14 -6.04
N ILE A 40 4.70 -1.11 -6.08
CA ILE A 40 5.10 0.30 -5.91
C ILE A 40 4.93 0.71 -4.43
N ILE A 41 3.78 0.41 -3.86
CA ILE A 41 3.38 0.94 -2.55
C ILE A 41 4.17 0.28 -1.41
N PHE A 42 4.34 -1.04 -1.42
CA PHE A 42 5.04 -1.74 -0.34
C PHE A 42 6.50 -1.27 -0.15
N PRO A 43 7.34 -1.22 -1.20
CA PRO A 43 8.70 -0.72 -1.00
C PRO A 43 8.72 0.73 -0.54
N MET A 44 7.83 1.59 -1.08
CA MET A 44 7.76 2.99 -0.68
C MET A 44 7.37 3.13 0.80
N LEU A 45 6.39 2.37 1.29
CA LEU A 45 5.96 2.41 2.69
C LEU A 45 7.00 1.77 3.62
N CYS A 46 7.63 0.65 3.23
CA CYS A 46 8.71 0.05 4.01
C CYS A 46 9.87 1.04 4.20
N TYR A 47 10.32 1.70 3.13
CA TYR A 47 11.34 2.75 3.25
C TYR A 47 10.88 3.86 4.19
N SER A 48 9.65 4.36 4.01
CA SER A 48 9.08 5.45 4.81
C SER A 48 8.99 5.12 6.30
N ILE A 49 8.70 3.88 6.67
CA ILE A 49 8.65 3.45 8.08
C ILE A 49 10.04 3.54 8.72
N PHE A 50 11.08 3.02 8.07
CA PHE A 50 12.44 3.01 8.64
C PHE A 50 13.10 4.39 8.65
N PHE A 51 12.78 5.25 7.68
CA PHE A 51 13.34 6.60 7.57
C PHE A 51 12.34 7.70 7.98
N ALA A 52 11.30 7.35 8.74
CA ALA A 52 10.23 8.26 9.14
C ALA A 52 10.74 9.54 9.81
N THR A 53 11.62 9.42 10.81
CA THR A 53 12.19 10.56 11.52
C THR A 53 13.04 11.44 10.60
N THR A 54 13.84 10.83 9.74
CA THR A 54 14.65 11.55 8.76
C THR A 54 13.77 12.31 7.77
N ILE A 55 12.74 11.66 7.23
CA ILE A 55 11.77 12.28 6.31
C ILE A 55 11.08 13.46 6.98
N MET A 56 10.50 13.25 8.19
CA MET A 56 9.77 14.31 8.90
C MET A 56 10.65 15.49 9.25
N THR A 57 11.86 15.23 9.75
CA THR A 57 12.78 16.31 10.12
C THR A 57 13.39 17.04 8.91
N CYS A 58 13.58 16.38 7.77
CA CYS A 58 14.03 17.03 6.55
C CYS A 58 12.95 17.88 5.88
N MET A 59 11.70 17.41 5.89
CA MET A 59 10.59 18.12 5.24
C MET A 59 10.02 19.26 6.07
N TYR A 60 9.92 19.09 7.38
CA TYR A 60 9.19 20.00 8.27
C TYR A 60 10.07 20.64 9.36
N GLY A 61 11.31 20.19 9.52
CA GLY A 61 12.23 20.68 10.54
C GLY A 61 12.32 19.78 11.77
N SER A 62 13.35 20.01 12.59
CA SER A 62 13.67 19.16 13.75
C SER A 62 12.57 19.12 14.83
N GLN A 63 11.76 20.16 14.93
CA GLN A 63 10.61 20.23 15.83
C GLN A 63 9.55 19.16 15.55
N TYR A 64 9.49 18.61 14.34
CA TYR A 64 8.53 17.57 13.94
C TYR A 64 9.07 16.15 14.12
N SER A 65 10.19 15.95 14.79
CA SER A 65 10.75 14.61 15.04
C SER A 65 9.77 13.68 15.77
N SER A 66 8.99 14.19 16.73
CA SER A 66 7.96 13.44 17.45
C SER A 66 6.79 13.01 16.56
N SER A 67 6.51 13.74 15.49
CA SER A 67 5.45 13.41 14.52
C SER A 67 5.78 12.18 13.67
N SER A 68 7.03 11.70 13.70
CA SER A 68 7.44 10.49 12.99
C SER A 68 6.65 9.25 13.43
N SER A 69 6.25 9.16 14.71
CA SER A 69 5.43 8.06 15.23
C SER A 69 4.06 7.98 14.55
N TYR A 70 3.39 9.12 14.36
CA TYR A 70 2.12 9.20 13.63
C TYR A 70 2.28 8.85 12.15
N PHE A 71 3.38 9.30 11.55
CA PHE A 71 3.70 8.96 10.17
C PHE A 71 3.93 7.46 9.99
N ILE A 72 4.63 6.79 10.93
CA ILE A 72 4.81 5.33 10.94
C ILE A 72 3.47 4.61 11.03
N ILE A 73 2.59 5.02 11.96
CA ILE A 73 1.26 4.42 12.12
C ILE A 73 0.48 4.51 10.79
N LYS A 74 0.54 5.68 10.15
CA LYS A 74 -0.12 5.89 8.84
C LYS A 74 0.48 5.05 7.73
N CYS A 75 1.79 4.88 7.69
CA CYS A 75 2.47 4.02 6.72
C CYS A 75 2.10 2.54 6.92
N ILE A 76 2.04 2.06 8.17
CA ILE A 76 1.62 0.68 8.48
C ILE A 76 0.19 0.44 8.01
N SER A 77 -0.73 1.34 8.33
CA SER A 77 -2.12 1.28 7.84
C SER A 77 -2.17 1.29 6.31
N GLY A 78 -1.31 2.11 5.67
CA GLY A 78 -1.20 2.21 4.22
C GLY A 78 -0.89 0.89 3.50
N LEU A 79 -0.24 -0.07 4.17
CA LEU A 79 0.02 -1.41 3.62
C LEU A 79 -1.26 -2.18 3.29
N PHE A 80 -2.37 -1.88 3.97
CA PHE A 80 -3.67 -2.51 3.74
C PHE A 80 -4.47 -1.83 2.61
N TYR A 81 -4.11 -0.59 2.23
CA TYR A 81 -4.81 0.20 1.20
C TYR A 81 -4.32 -0.04 -0.24
N ILE A 82 -3.57 -1.11 -0.49
CA ILE A 82 -3.10 -1.46 -1.85
C ILE A 82 -4.22 -1.87 -2.79
N VAL A 83 -5.39 -2.19 -2.25
CA VAL A 83 -6.51 -2.79 -2.99
C VAL A 83 -7.46 -1.70 -3.46
N PRO A 84 -7.75 -1.60 -4.77
CA PRO A 84 -8.70 -0.63 -5.31
C PRO A 84 -10.16 -1.10 -5.11
N PHE A 85 -10.67 -1.07 -3.88
CA PHE A 85 -12.03 -1.55 -3.56
C PHE A 85 -13.13 -0.76 -4.26
N ALA A 86 -13.05 0.57 -4.27
CA ALA A 86 -14.11 1.43 -4.78
C ALA A 86 -14.49 1.11 -6.23
N PRO A 87 -13.54 1.00 -7.20
CA PRO A 87 -13.90 0.74 -8.59
C PRO A 87 -14.72 -0.53 -8.79
N ILE A 88 -14.33 -1.62 -8.11
CA ILE A 88 -15.02 -2.89 -8.30
C ILE A 88 -16.38 -2.90 -7.60
N ILE A 89 -16.47 -2.37 -6.36
CA ILE A 89 -17.74 -2.35 -5.62
C ILE A 89 -18.76 -1.46 -6.33
N LEU A 90 -18.33 -0.35 -6.93
CA LEU A 90 -19.18 0.53 -7.71
C LEU A 90 -19.59 -0.12 -9.04
N ALA A 91 -18.67 -0.77 -9.73
CA ALA A 91 -18.94 -1.45 -11.01
C ALA A 91 -19.98 -2.57 -10.88
N ILE A 92 -19.90 -3.34 -9.78
CA ILE A 92 -20.89 -4.43 -9.50
C ILE A 92 -22.21 -3.92 -8.92
N GLY A 93 -22.46 -2.62 -8.93
CA GLY A 93 -23.73 -2.02 -8.44
C GLY A 93 -23.95 -2.05 -6.92
N LYS A 94 -22.92 -2.42 -6.12
CA LYS A 94 -23.01 -2.50 -4.64
C LYS A 94 -22.74 -1.16 -3.94
N THR A 95 -23.14 -0.06 -4.57
CA THR A 95 -22.96 1.32 -4.06
C THR A 95 -23.56 1.52 -2.67
N LYS A 96 -24.74 0.91 -2.41
CA LYS A 96 -25.40 1.01 -1.10
C LYS A 96 -24.59 0.32 0.01
N ASP A 97 -24.02 -0.84 -0.28
CA ASP A 97 -23.18 -1.58 0.68
C ASP A 97 -21.87 -0.84 0.93
N TYR A 98 -21.27 -0.26 -0.11
CA TYR A 98 -20.12 0.64 0.00
C TYR A 98 -20.40 1.82 0.95
N ALA A 99 -21.50 2.53 0.72
CA ALA A 99 -21.90 3.66 1.55
C ALA A 99 -22.21 3.24 3.00
N ARG A 100 -22.92 2.12 3.20
CA ARG A 100 -23.20 1.58 4.55
C ARG A 100 -21.92 1.29 5.33
N VAL A 101 -20.95 0.61 4.74
CA VAL A 101 -19.68 0.30 5.42
C VAL A 101 -18.96 1.59 5.80
N HIS A 102 -18.92 2.60 4.91
CA HIS A 102 -18.30 3.87 5.23
C HIS A 102 -19.01 4.60 6.38
N MET A 103 -20.35 4.62 6.39
CA MET A 103 -21.14 5.25 7.47
C MET A 103 -20.95 4.52 8.80
N ILE A 104 -21.06 3.20 8.82
CA ILE A 104 -20.87 2.40 10.04
C ILE A 104 -19.47 2.62 10.62
N ILE A 105 -18.44 2.54 9.79
CA ILE A 105 -17.07 2.74 10.25
C ILE A 105 -16.84 4.17 10.73
N ALA A 106 -17.43 5.18 10.08
CA ALA A 106 -17.32 6.57 10.56
C ALA A 106 -17.89 6.73 11.98
N ILE A 107 -19.05 6.13 12.26
CA ILE A 107 -19.64 6.14 13.60
C ILE A 107 -18.74 5.41 14.60
N ILE A 108 -18.21 4.23 14.22
CA ILE A 108 -17.32 3.45 15.07
C ILE A 108 -16.03 4.24 15.37
N ILE A 109 -15.43 4.90 14.38
CA ILE A 109 -14.21 5.73 14.57
C ILE A 109 -14.51 6.82 15.62
N ILE A 110 -15.57 7.61 15.46
CA ILE A 110 -15.91 8.68 16.38
C ILE A 110 -16.05 8.13 17.81
N PHE A 111 -16.75 7.01 17.97
CA PHE A 111 -17.00 6.41 19.29
C PHE A 111 -15.69 5.86 19.90
N VAL A 112 -14.89 5.14 19.12
CA VAL A 112 -13.64 4.54 19.59
C VAL A 112 -12.61 5.62 19.94
N GLU A 113 -12.44 6.65 19.10
CA GLU A 113 -11.53 7.76 19.37
C GLU A 113 -11.98 8.55 20.61
N TYR A 114 -13.28 8.82 20.77
CA TYR A 114 -13.82 9.46 21.97
C TYR A 114 -13.52 8.66 23.24
N LEU A 115 -13.75 7.34 23.22
CA LEU A 115 -13.42 6.48 24.36
C LEU A 115 -11.91 6.47 24.64
N THR A 116 -11.08 6.39 23.60
CA THR A 116 -9.63 6.36 23.75
C THR A 116 -9.11 7.65 24.38
N VAL A 117 -9.64 8.81 23.96
CA VAL A 117 -9.29 10.10 24.59
C VAL A 117 -9.65 10.10 26.08
N LYS A 118 -10.82 9.57 26.45
CA LYS A 118 -11.27 9.55 27.85
C LYS A 118 -10.51 8.57 28.75
N THR A 119 -10.02 7.45 28.17
CA THR A 119 -9.46 6.35 28.97
C THR A 119 -7.95 6.34 29.02
N ILE A 120 -7.28 6.75 27.92
CA ILE A 120 -5.82 6.56 27.77
C ILE A 120 -5.08 7.91 27.76
N ASP A 121 -5.75 9.01 27.40
CA ASP A 121 -5.20 10.38 27.30
C ASP A 121 -3.86 10.44 26.53
N SER A 122 -3.78 9.70 25.43
CA SER A 122 -2.60 9.62 24.58
C SER A 122 -2.96 9.86 23.12
N PRO A 123 -2.44 10.92 22.48
CA PRO A 123 -2.69 11.20 21.06
C PRO A 123 -2.23 10.07 20.14
N ILE A 124 -1.16 9.34 20.49
CA ILE A 124 -0.69 8.17 19.74
C ILE A 124 -1.71 7.04 19.81
N ALA A 125 -2.30 6.77 20.99
CA ALA A 125 -3.33 5.76 21.15
C ALA A 125 -4.57 6.06 20.32
N VAL A 126 -4.99 7.32 20.25
CA VAL A 126 -6.11 7.77 19.38
C VAL A 126 -5.78 7.50 17.91
N SER A 127 -4.58 7.85 17.46
CA SER A 127 -4.15 7.59 16.09
C SER A 127 -4.15 6.09 15.76
N ILE A 128 -3.65 5.24 16.65
CA ILE A 128 -3.66 3.78 16.47
C ILE A 128 -5.11 3.26 16.40
N ALA A 129 -5.98 3.71 17.31
CA ALA A 129 -7.38 3.30 17.36
C ALA A 129 -8.12 3.65 16.06
N GLY A 130 -7.94 4.85 15.54
CA GLY A 130 -8.50 5.28 14.25
C GLY A 130 -8.00 4.42 13.09
N GLU A 131 -6.70 4.11 13.04
CA GLU A 131 -6.15 3.27 11.95
C GLU A 131 -6.58 1.80 12.05
N ILE A 132 -6.78 1.25 13.25
CA ILE A 132 -7.37 -0.09 13.43
C ILE A 132 -8.80 -0.11 12.84
N CYS A 133 -9.62 0.90 13.10
CA CYS A 133 -10.95 1.01 12.50
C CYS A 133 -10.89 1.13 10.98
N ASN A 134 -9.91 1.84 10.44
CA ASN A 134 -9.68 1.92 9.01
C ASN A 134 -9.28 0.56 8.40
N ILE A 135 -8.44 -0.23 9.06
CA ILE A 135 -8.10 -1.59 8.63
C ILE A 135 -9.35 -2.48 8.67
N LEU A 136 -10.20 -2.35 9.69
CA LEU A 136 -11.49 -3.04 9.77
C LEU A 136 -12.38 -2.70 8.56
N LYS A 137 -12.41 -1.44 8.12
CA LYS A 137 -13.11 -1.03 6.89
C LYS A 137 -12.60 -1.80 5.66
N VAL A 138 -11.28 -1.89 5.50
CA VAL A 138 -10.67 -2.66 4.40
C VAL A 138 -11.09 -4.12 4.44
N PHE A 139 -11.11 -4.71 5.63
CA PHE A 139 -11.57 -6.10 5.82
C PHE A 139 -13.05 -6.27 5.42
N LEU A 140 -13.95 -5.39 5.86
CA LEU A 140 -15.38 -5.45 5.50
C LEU A 140 -15.60 -5.29 4.00
N MET A 141 -14.88 -4.37 3.33
CA MET A 141 -14.92 -4.23 1.87
C MET A 141 -14.44 -5.51 1.15
N SER A 142 -13.39 -6.13 1.69
CA SER A 142 -12.89 -7.41 1.17
C SER A 142 -13.93 -8.53 1.28
N VAL A 143 -14.69 -8.58 2.37
CA VAL A 143 -15.79 -9.56 2.56
C VAL A 143 -16.89 -9.34 1.51
N ILE A 144 -17.28 -8.09 1.22
CA ILE A 144 -18.29 -7.79 0.20
C ILE A 144 -17.86 -8.34 -1.15
N ILE A 145 -16.62 -8.07 -1.56
CA ILE A 145 -16.09 -8.53 -2.85
C ILE A 145 -15.99 -10.06 -2.90
N SER A 146 -15.49 -10.67 -1.83
CA SER A 146 -15.37 -12.13 -1.71
C SER A 146 -16.74 -12.83 -1.86
N ARG A 147 -17.79 -12.29 -1.22
CA ARG A 147 -19.15 -12.82 -1.34
C ARG A 147 -19.70 -12.66 -2.74
N TYR A 148 -19.49 -11.53 -3.39
CA TYR A 148 -19.93 -11.29 -4.77
C TYR A 148 -19.19 -12.19 -5.75
N ALA A 149 -17.87 -12.31 -5.61
CA ALA A 149 -17.02 -13.15 -6.44
C ALA A 149 -17.26 -14.66 -6.23
N LYS A 150 -17.95 -15.04 -5.15
CA LYS A 150 -18.12 -16.46 -4.72
C LYS A 150 -16.77 -17.18 -4.56
N LEU A 151 -15.73 -16.45 -4.16
CA LEU A 151 -14.36 -16.91 -3.98
C LEU A 151 -13.89 -16.72 -2.54
N SER A 152 -12.99 -17.59 -2.09
CA SER A 152 -12.35 -17.38 -0.79
C SER A 152 -11.42 -16.17 -0.81
N MET A 153 -11.26 -15.50 0.33
CA MET A 153 -10.32 -14.37 0.46
C MET A 153 -8.89 -14.77 0.07
N MET A 154 -8.48 -16.00 0.37
CA MET A 154 -7.16 -16.52 0.04
C MET A 154 -6.93 -16.58 -1.48
N THR A 155 -7.94 -16.95 -2.24
CA THR A 155 -7.89 -17.02 -3.71
C THR A 155 -7.91 -15.62 -4.32
N LEU A 156 -8.78 -14.74 -3.76
CA LEU A 156 -8.98 -13.38 -4.26
C LEU A 156 -7.70 -12.52 -4.13
N PHE A 157 -6.98 -12.61 -3.01
CA PHE A 157 -5.89 -11.68 -2.69
C PHE A 157 -4.49 -12.16 -3.06
N LYS A 158 -4.31 -13.41 -3.52
CA LYS A 158 -2.97 -13.96 -3.85
C LYS A 158 -1.89 -13.62 -2.79
N PHE A 159 -2.21 -13.86 -1.52
CA PHE A 159 -1.37 -13.48 -0.36
C PHE A 159 0.10 -13.87 -0.49
N LYS A 160 0.41 -15.03 -1.08
CA LYS A 160 1.80 -15.47 -1.31
C LYS A 160 2.61 -14.44 -2.10
N SER A 161 2.02 -13.86 -3.15
CA SER A 161 2.68 -12.84 -3.97
C SER A 161 2.84 -11.52 -3.21
N LEU A 162 1.81 -11.10 -2.47
CA LEU A 162 1.84 -9.88 -1.68
C LEU A 162 2.89 -9.96 -0.56
N ILE A 163 2.90 -11.05 0.21
CA ILE A 163 3.89 -11.27 1.28
C ILE A 163 5.30 -11.28 0.70
N LYS A 164 5.51 -11.90 -0.45
CA LYS A 164 6.81 -11.95 -1.12
C LYS A 164 7.31 -10.54 -1.48
N ILE A 165 6.45 -9.68 -2.05
CA ILE A 165 6.80 -8.30 -2.40
C ILE A 165 7.08 -7.49 -1.13
N PHE A 166 6.25 -7.64 -0.10
CA PHE A 166 6.44 -6.97 1.19
C PHE A 166 7.77 -7.34 1.83
N LEU A 167 8.10 -8.63 1.91
CA LEU A 167 9.35 -9.11 2.49
C LEU A 167 10.58 -8.58 1.74
N CYS A 168 10.52 -8.46 0.41
CA CYS A 168 11.60 -7.86 -0.36
C CYS A 168 11.78 -6.38 -0.02
N GLY A 169 10.70 -5.61 0.08
CA GLY A 169 10.76 -4.20 0.47
C GLY A 169 11.24 -4.01 1.92
N PHE A 170 10.73 -4.83 2.82
CA PHE A 170 11.09 -4.80 4.24
C PHE A 170 12.57 -5.14 4.46
N SER A 171 13.07 -6.23 3.88
CA SER A 171 14.48 -6.63 4.00
C SER A 171 15.44 -5.59 3.41
N ALA A 172 15.09 -4.99 2.27
CA ALA A 172 15.86 -3.89 1.70
C ALA A 172 15.89 -2.68 2.64
N ALA A 173 14.76 -2.33 3.28
CA ALA A 173 14.66 -1.20 4.21
C ALA A 173 15.49 -1.44 5.48
N VAL A 174 15.43 -2.66 6.05
CA VAL A 174 16.26 -3.06 7.20
C VAL A 174 17.75 -2.94 6.87
N LEU A 175 18.20 -3.50 5.74
CA LEU A 175 19.60 -3.42 5.33
C LEU A 175 20.06 -1.99 5.10
N THR A 176 19.25 -1.17 4.42
CA THR A 176 19.56 0.24 4.20
C THR A 176 19.66 0.98 5.53
N ASN A 177 18.71 0.80 6.43
CA ASN A 177 18.72 1.45 7.75
C ASN A 177 19.95 1.04 8.55
N PHE A 178 20.32 -0.24 8.55
CA PHE A 178 21.52 -0.72 9.24
C PHE A 178 22.80 -0.05 8.72
N ILE A 179 22.96 0.13 7.41
CA ILE A 179 24.09 0.84 6.81
C ILE A 179 24.16 2.29 7.34
N TYR A 180 23.01 2.98 7.41
CA TYR A 180 22.98 4.40 7.79
C TYR A 180 23.04 4.65 9.30
N ILE A 181 22.70 3.69 10.15
CA ILE A 181 22.94 3.79 11.60
C ILE A 181 24.46 3.87 11.91
N LEU A 182 25.28 3.22 11.08
CA LEU A 182 26.73 3.17 11.27
C LEU A 182 27.47 4.41 10.73
N LEU A 183 26.80 5.29 9.99
CA LEU A 183 27.44 6.40 9.28
C LEU A 183 26.91 7.74 9.80
N PRO A 184 27.76 8.61 10.36
CA PRO A 184 27.38 9.91 10.94
C PRO A 184 27.20 11.00 9.87
N PHE A 185 26.31 10.79 8.90
CA PHE A 185 26.02 11.79 7.88
C PHE A 185 24.94 12.79 8.30
N GLY A 186 24.96 13.97 7.70
CA GLY A 186 23.89 14.96 7.87
C GLY A 186 22.55 14.46 7.30
N LYS A 187 21.44 14.86 7.94
CA LYS A 187 20.07 14.33 7.65
C LYS A 187 19.67 14.41 6.18
N PHE A 188 20.00 15.49 5.47
CA PHE A 188 19.71 15.66 4.05
C PHE A 188 20.51 14.67 3.19
N VAL A 189 21.79 14.51 3.49
CA VAL A 189 22.66 13.55 2.78
C VAL A 189 22.14 12.12 2.99
N VAL A 190 21.77 11.78 4.24
CA VAL A 190 21.15 10.49 4.57
C VAL A 190 19.89 10.27 3.75
N LEU A 191 18.98 11.25 3.65
CA LEU A 191 17.73 11.09 2.92
C LEU A 191 17.97 10.75 1.44
N PHE A 192 18.79 11.53 0.74
CA PHE A 192 19.01 11.35 -0.69
C PHE A 192 19.83 10.09 -1.02
N THR A 193 20.90 9.85 -0.26
CA THR A 193 21.76 8.69 -0.51
C THR A 193 21.08 7.38 -0.10
N SER A 194 20.31 7.37 0.98
CA SER A 194 19.59 6.17 1.42
C SER A 194 18.50 5.74 0.43
N ILE A 195 17.85 6.66 -0.28
CA ILE A 195 16.90 6.33 -1.35
C ILE A 195 17.63 5.56 -2.46
N LEU A 196 18.81 6.02 -2.90
CA LEU A 196 19.58 5.36 -3.94
C LEU A 196 20.05 3.96 -3.51
N VAL A 197 20.59 3.87 -2.29
CA VAL A 197 21.02 2.57 -1.71
C VAL A 197 19.83 1.63 -1.57
N TYR A 198 18.68 2.14 -1.09
CA TYR A 198 17.47 1.36 -0.96
C TYR A 198 16.98 0.81 -2.30
N ILE A 199 16.90 1.64 -3.34
CA ILE A 199 16.46 1.22 -4.67
C ILE A 199 17.40 0.15 -5.24
N THR A 200 18.71 0.31 -5.06
CA THR A 200 19.69 -0.70 -5.54
C THR A 200 19.56 -2.02 -4.80
N LEU A 201 19.50 -2.01 -3.47
CA LEU A 201 19.30 -3.22 -2.66
C LEU A 201 17.96 -3.89 -2.97
N TYR A 202 16.91 -3.11 -3.07
CA TYR A 202 15.57 -3.62 -3.41
C TYR A 202 15.58 -4.30 -4.79
N SER A 203 16.22 -3.69 -5.79
CA SER A 203 16.36 -4.27 -7.13
C SER A 203 17.12 -5.59 -7.12
N ILE A 204 18.21 -5.68 -6.35
CA ILE A 204 18.99 -6.92 -6.19
C ILE A 204 18.15 -8.01 -5.53
N ILE A 205 17.45 -7.69 -4.43
CA ILE A 205 16.60 -8.63 -3.71
C ILE A 205 15.47 -9.11 -4.62
N CYS A 206 14.82 -8.21 -5.37
CA CYS A 206 13.76 -8.58 -6.30
C CYS A 206 14.23 -9.55 -7.39
N ARG A 207 15.47 -9.42 -7.87
CA ARG A 207 16.08 -10.37 -8.80
C ARG A 207 16.23 -11.76 -8.19
N ILE A 208 16.76 -11.83 -6.96
CA ILE A 208 16.96 -13.10 -6.23
C ILE A 208 15.61 -13.80 -6.07
N PHE A 209 14.57 -13.06 -5.72
CA PHE A 209 13.22 -13.59 -5.52
C PHE A 209 12.40 -13.71 -6.80
N LYS A 210 12.96 -13.42 -7.99
CA LYS A 210 12.29 -13.50 -9.30
C LYS A 210 10.99 -12.69 -9.34
N ILE A 211 10.99 -11.47 -8.80
CA ILE A 211 9.88 -10.51 -8.90
C ILE A 211 10.17 -9.64 -10.12
N SER A 212 9.37 -9.80 -11.19
CA SER A 212 9.55 -9.01 -12.40
C SER A 212 8.81 -7.67 -12.33
N TYR A 213 9.51 -6.59 -12.65
CA TYR A 213 8.97 -5.23 -12.84
C TYR A 213 8.84 -4.87 -14.32
N LYS A 214 9.33 -5.72 -15.21
CA LYS A 214 9.43 -5.47 -16.64
C LYS A 214 8.09 -5.05 -17.25
N GLU A 215 7.02 -5.77 -16.94
CA GLU A 215 5.66 -5.48 -17.43
C GLU A 215 5.11 -4.11 -16.99
N MET A 216 5.66 -3.52 -15.92
CA MET A 216 5.23 -2.20 -15.44
C MET A 216 6.01 -1.07 -16.09
N VAL A 217 7.29 -1.31 -16.37
CA VAL A 217 8.23 -0.28 -16.85
C VAL A 217 8.22 -0.20 -18.37
N GLU A 218 8.04 -1.33 -19.05
CA GLU A 218 8.07 -1.43 -20.52
C GLU A 218 7.12 -0.46 -21.24
N PRO A 219 5.84 -0.28 -20.81
CA PRO A 219 4.90 0.63 -21.47
C PRO A 219 5.26 2.12 -21.32
N VAL A 220 6.00 2.48 -20.27
CA VAL A 220 6.32 3.87 -19.91
C VAL A 220 7.68 4.29 -20.47
N MET A 221 8.52 3.33 -20.85
CA MET A 221 9.90 3.58 -21.23
C MET A 221 10.03 3.95 -22.71
N PRO A 222 10.68 5.09 -23.04
CA PRO A 222 10.98 5.45 -24.42
C PRO A 222 11.80 4.36 -25.13
N GLN A 223 11.62 4.21 -26.45
CA GLN A 223 12.30 3.16 -27.22
C GLN A 223 13.83 3.19 -27.08
N SER A 224 14.41 4.37 -26.92
CA SER A 224 15.85 4.59 -26.71
C SER A 224 16.42 3.93 -25.45
N PHE A 225 15.58 3.68 -24.44
CA PHE A 225 15.99 3.12 -23.16
C PHE A 225 15.63 1.65 -22.96
N LYS A 226 15.08 0.97 -23.98
CA LYS A 226 14.71 -0.45 -23.89
C LYS A 226 15.89 -1.39 -23.54
N ALA A 227 17.14 -0.97 -23.81
CA ALA A 227 18.32 -1.70 -23.39
C ALA A 227 18.43 -1.82 -21.85
N ILE A 228 17.93 -0.83 -21.12
CA ILE A 228 17.92 -0.82 -19.64
C ILE A 228 16.94 -1.86 -19.08
N LEU A 229 15.92 -2.28 -19.85
CA LEU A 229 14.99 -3.34 -19.46
C LEU A 229 15.68 -4.69 -19.16
N LYS A 230 16.88 -4.92 -19.69
CA LYS A 230 17.71 -6.10 -19.35
C LYS A 230 18.26 -6.04 -17.91
N ILE A 231 18.32 -4.85 -17.34
CA ILE A 231 18.88 -4.59 -16.00
C ILE A 231 17.78 -4.61 -14.93
N ILE A 232 16.53 -4.31 -15.32
CA ILE A 232 15.37 -4.30 -14.41
C ILE A 232 14.93 -5.74 -14.10
N PRO A 233 14.73 -6.09 -12.83
CA PRO A 233 14.26 -7.40 -12.40
C PRO A 233 12.84 -7.71 -12.87
#